data_bf94bc838d5aee20e5d39fe015adcfdd
#
_entry.id   bf94bc838d5aee20e5d39fe015adcfdd
#
_cell.length_a   1.000
_cell.length_b   1.000
_cell.length_c   1.000
_cell.angle_alpha   90.00
_cell.angle_beta   90.00
_cell.angle_gamma   90.00
#
_symmetry.space_group_name_H-M   'P 1'
#
loop_
_entity.id
_entity.type
_entity.pdbx_description
1 polymer ?
#
loop_
_entity_poly.entity_id
_entity_poly.type
_entity_poly.pdbx_seq_one_letter_code
_entity_poly.pdbx_strand_id
1 'polypeptide(L)'
;MGQDKTQELLKEKLRGKGLKVTHQRLQVLSVLEENGGRHMTAEDIYELVSVDNPEIGLATVYRTLQLLLDMQLVDRIDFGDGCVRYEIGHLLNGDTRHNHQDRKS
;
A
#
# COMPACT_ATOMS: atom_id res chain seq x y z
N MET A 1 -17.33 -1.77 6.59
CA MET A 1 -16.63 -1.58 5.37
C MET A 1 -15.17 -1.26 5.61
N GLY A 2 -14.33 -2.26 5.37
CA GLY A 2 -12.90 -2.09 5.59
C GLY A 2 -12.27 -1.05 4.70
N GLN A 3 -12.75 -0.96 3.45
CA GLN A 3 -12.17 -0.03 2.50
C GLN A 3 -12.32 1.41 2.92
N ASP A 4 -13.49 1.76 3.43
CA ASP A 4 -13.74 3.13 3.88
C ASP A 4 -12.80 3.48 5.01
N LYS A 5 -12.64 2.56 5.95
CA LYS A 5 -11.78 2.81 7.09
C LYS A 5 -10.32 2.98 6.67
N THR A 6 -9.86 2.13 5.79
CA THR A 6 -8.49 2.19 5.31
C THR A 6 -8.22 3.50 4.57
N GLN A 7 -9.15 3.90 3.72
CA GLN A 7 -8.98 5.12 2.97
C GLN A 7 -9.03 6.35 3.86
N GLU A 8 -9.87 6.33 4.88
CA GLU A 8 -9.91 7.43 5.83
C GLU A 8 -8.59 7.56 6.57
N LEU A 9 -8.00 6.43 6.94
CA LEU A 9 -6.71 6.45 7.59
C LEU A 9 -5.63 7.05 6.69
N LEU A 10 -5.64 6.68 5.41
CA LEU A 10 -4.70 7.26 4.47
C LEU A 10 -4.89 8.77 4.36
N LYS A 11 -6.14 9.21 4.27
CA LYS A 11 -6.42 10.64 4.17
C LYS A 11 -5.88 11.40 5.37
N GLU A 12 -6.08 10.85 6.56
CA GLU A 12 -5.61 11.50 7.77
C GLU A 12 -4.09 11.57 7.82
N LYS A 13 -3.43 10.49 7.42
CA LYS A 13 -1.97 10.47 7.44
C LYS A 13 -1.39 11.43 6.42
N LEU A 14 -2.01 11.52 5.25
CA LEU A 14 -1.57 12.48 4.23
C LEU A 14 -1.71 13.91 4.73
N ARG A 15 -2.85 14.22 5.35
CA ARG A 15 -3.06 15.56 5.88
C ARG A 15 -2.04 15.90 6.96
N GLY A 16 -1.74 14.93 7.81
CA GLY A 16 -0.75 15.13 8.87
C GLY A 16 0.63 15.45 8.35
N LYS A 17 0.94 14.99 7.15
CA LYS A 17 2.23 15.26 6.53
C LYS A 17 2.17 16.46 5.57
N GLY A 18 1.02 17.10 5.45
CA GLY A 18 0.85 18.20 4.54
C GLY A 18 0.79 17.80 3.08
N LEU A 19 0.43 16.57 2.82
CA LEU A 19 0.36 16.03 1.47
C LEU A 19 -1.08 15.96 1.00
N LYS A 20 -1.25 16.00 -0.31
CA LYS A 20 -2.58 15.96 -0.89
C LYS A 20 -3.13 14.56 -0.96
N VAL A 21 -4.43 14.46 -0.77
CA VAL A 21 -5.16 13.25 -1.06
C VAL A 21 -5.47 13.26 -2.56
N THR A 22 -4.91 12.30 -3.29
CA THR A 22 -5.15 12.23 -4.73
C THR A 22 -5.87 10.95 -5.07
N HIS A 23 -6.59 10.99 -6.19
CA HIS A 23 -7.28 9.82 -6.69
C HIS A 23 -6.32 8.65 -6.91
N GLN A 24 -5.14 8.95 -7.49
CA GLN A 24 -4.16 7.91 -7.78
C GLN A 24 -3.70 7.19 -6.53
N ARG A 25 -3.46 7.95 -5.45
CA ARG A 25 -3.02 7.35 -4.19
C ARG A 25 -4.09 6.44 -3.60
N LEU A 26 -5.34 6.89 -3.68
CA LEU A 26 -6.44 6.08 -3.17
C LEU A 26 -6.62 4.82 -4.00
N GLN A 27 -6.43 4.90 -5.32
CA GLN A 27 -6.60 3.74 -6.19
C GLN A 27 -5.55 2.68 -5.92
N VAL A 28 -4.30 3.08 -5.72
CA VAL A 28 -3.25 2.12 -5.41
C VAL A 28 -3.56 1.42 -4.08
N LEU A 29 -3.97 2.18 -3.09
CA LEU A 29 -4.32 1.59 -1.79
C LEU A 29 -5.50 0.63 -1.93
N SER A 30 -6.51 1.01 -2.72
CA SER A 30 -7.67 0.15 -2.93
C SER A 30 -7.30 -1.20 -3.51
N VAL A 31 -6.39 -1.20 -4.50
CA VAL A 31 -5.95 -2.45 -5.11
C VAL A 31 -5.28 -3.34 -4.06
N LEU A 32 -4.44 -2.75 -3.23
CA LEU A 32 -3.77 -3.51 -2.18
C LEU A 32 -4.77 -4.07 -1.19
N GLU A 33 -5.78 -3.28 -0.85
CA GLU A 33 -6.77 -3.70 0.12
C GLU A 33 -7.66 -4.81 -0.43
N GLU A 34 -8.06 -4.68 -1.69
CA GLU A 34 -8.89 -5.70 -2.33
C GLU A 34 -8.18 -7.03 -2.45
N ASN A 35 -6.86 -6.99 -2.47
CA ASN A 35 -6.03 -8.19 -2.57
C ASN A 35 -5.28 -8.44 -1.28
N GLY A 36 -5.89 -8.10 -0.17
CA GLY A 36 -5.28 -8.30 1.14
C GLY A 36 -4.88 -9.75 1.32
N GLY A 37 -3.72 -9.96 1.90
CA GLY A 37 -3.18 -11.29 2.08
C GLY A 37 -2.36 -11.79 0.92
N ARG A 38 -2.33 -11.06 -0.18
CA ARG A 38 -1.49 -11.41 -1.32
C ARG A 38 -0.25 -10.54 -1.33
N HIS A 39 0.85 -11.15 -1.75
CA HIS A 39 2.12 -10.44 -1.90
C HIS A 39 2.27 -10.07 -3.37
N MET A 40 2.13 -8.79 -3.68
CA MET A 40 2.15 -8.33 -5.06
C MET A 40 3.35 -7.45 -5.33
N THR A 41 3.95 -7.64 -6.51
CA THR A 41 5.00 -6.73 -6.96
C THR A 41 4.39 -5.41 -7.40
N ALA A 42 5.22 -4.38 -7.59
CA ALA A 42 4.74 -3.11 -8.10
C ALA A 42 4.10 -3.28 -9.47
N GLU A 43 4.68 -4.17 -10.29
CA GLU A 43 4.12 -4.44 -11.62
C GLU A 43 2.74 -5.07 -11.54
N ASP A 44 2.56 -6.00 -10.59
CA ASP A 44 1.24 -6.60 -10.38
C ASP A 44 0.22 -5.53 -10.00
N ILE A 45 0.60 -4.66 -9.08
CA ILE A 45 -0.28 -3.58 -8.65
C ILE A 45 -0.59 -2.66 -9.80
N TYR A 46 0.43 -2.32 -10.59
CA TYR A 46 0.24 -1.46 -11.74
C TYR A 46 -0.78 -2.05 -12.72
N GLU A 47 -0.68 -3.34 -13.00
CA GLU A 47 -1.61 -3.98 -13.92
C GLU A 47 -3.04 -3.88 -13.44
N LEU A 48 -3.24 -4.10 -12.14
CA LEU A 48 -4.59 -4.03 -11.58
C LEU A 48 -5.12 -2.61 -11.53
N VAL A 49 -4.27 -1.66 -11.17
CA VAL A 49 -4.68 -0.26 -11.10
C VAL A 49 -5.03 0.26 -12.49
N SER A 50 -4.23 -0.12 -13.49
CA SER A 50 -4.40 0.45 -14.82
C SER A 50 -5.64 -0.05 -15.55
N VAL A 51 -6.25 -1.13 -15.06
CA VAL A 51 -7.49 -1.60 -15.64
C VAL A 51 -8.57 -0.51 -15.59
N ASP A 52 -8.70 0.11 -14.43
CA ASP A 52 -9.70 1.17 -14.24
C ASP A 52 -9.12 2.56 -14.42
N ASN A 53 -7.80 2.68 -14.35
CA ASN A 53 -7.14 3.99 -14.35
C ASN A 53 -5.93 3.95 -15.28
N PRO A 54 -6.16 3.87 -16.60
CA PRO A 54 -5.06 3.72 -17.54
C PRO A 54 -4.08 4.89 -17.54
N GLU A 55 -4.48 6.01 -16.98
CA GLU A 55 -3.61 7.19 -16.92
C GLU A 55 -2.52 7.04 -15.85
N ILE A 56 -2.67 6.08 -14.94
CA ILE A 56 -1.68 5.88 -13.87
C ILE A 56 -0.55 5.02 -14.41
N GLY A 57 0.66 5.58 -14.42
CA GLY A 57 1.82 4.88 -14.90
C GLY A 57 2.55 4.12 -13.80
N LEU A 58 3.48 3.28 -14.20
CA LEU A 58 4.25 2.47 -13.26
C LEU A 58 5.05 3.34 -12.29
N ALA A 59 5.62 4.44 -12.78
CA ALA A 59 6.37 5.33 -11.91
C ALA A 59 5.50 5.90 -10.80
N THR A 60 4.24 6.22 -11.12
CA THR A 60 3.31 6.72 -10.13
C THR A 60 3.01 5.65 -9.09
N VAL A 61 2.87 4.40 -9.53
CA VAL A 61 2.65 3.29 -8.59
C VAL A 61 3.83 3.18 -7.62
N TYR A 62 5.06 3.20 -8.15
CA TYR A 62 6.24 3.11 -7.30
C TYR A 62 6.29 4.24 -6.27
N ARG A 63 6.04 5.47 -6.71
CA ARG A 63 6.08 6.61 -5.81
C ARG A 63 5.01 6.51 -4.74
N THR A 64 3.83 6.05 -5.15
CA THR A 64 2.74 5.88 -4.19
C THR A 64 3.07 4.79 -3.18
N LEU A 65 3.64 3.68 -3.63
CA LEU A 65 4.03 2.61 -2.72
C LEU A 65 5.07 3.10 -1.71
N GLN A 66 6.02 3.90 -2.16
CA GLN A 66 7.02 4.46 -1.26
C GLN A 66 6.36 5.33 -0.20
N LEU A 67 5.40 6.14 -0.61
CA LEU A 67 4.66 6.97 0.32
C LEU A 67 3.87 6.14 1.33
N LEU A 68 3.22 5.08 0.85
CA LEU A 68 2.45 4.22 1.73
C LEU A 68 3.36 3.48 2.73
N LEU A 69 4.56 3.13 2.29
CA LEU A 69 5.54 2.54 3.20
C LEU A 69 5.95 3.54 4.29
N ASP A 70 6.18 4.78 3.90
CA ASP A 70 6.56 5.81 4.86
C ASP A 70 5.48 6.01 5.92
N MET A 71 4.24 5.81 5.52
CA MET A 71 3.11 5.98 6.41
C MET A 71 2.72 4.69 7.11
N GLN A 72 3.46 3.62 6.86
CA GLN A 72 3.24 2.32 7.50
C GLN A 72 1.88 1.71 7.16
N LEU A 73 1.38 2.05 5.97
CA LEU A 73 0.12 1.48 5.49
C LEU A 73 0.33 0.21 4.71
N VAL A 74 1.54 -0.01 4.21
CA VAL A 74 1.88 -1.25 3.51
C VAL A 74 3.19 -1.79 4.06
N ASP A 75 3.38 -3.08 3.89
CA ASP A 75 4.62 -3.75 4.21
C ASP A 75 5.35 -4.11 2.93
N ARG A 76 6.67 -4.04 2.99
CA ARG A 76 7.52 -4.40 1.87
C ARG A 76 8.23 -5.69 2.23
N ILE A 77 8.10 -6.68 1.35
CA ILE A 77 8.62 -8.02 1.61
C ILE A 77 9.60 -8.40 0.51
N ASP A 78 10.80 -8.77 0.92
CA ASP A 78 11.85 -9.18 0.01
C ASP A 78 12.12 -10.67 0.25
N PHE A 79 11.77 -11.51 -0.72
CA PHE A 79 11.95 -12.93 -0.60
C PHE A 79 13.32 -13.41 -1.07
N GLY A 80 14.17 -12.48 -1.48
CA GLY A 80 15.50 -12.86 -1.94
C GLY A 80 15.56 -13.39 -3.35
N ASP A 81 14.46 -13.27 -4.08
CA ASP A 81 14.39 -13.74 -5.48
C ASP A 81 14.53 -12.61 -6.48
N GLY A 82 14.96 -11.45 -6.00
CA GLY A 82 15.14 -10.30 -6.85
C GLY A 82 13.89 -9.46 -7.04
N CYS A 83 12.79 -9.87 -6.43
CA CYS A 83 11.52 -9.16 -6.53
C CYS A 83 11.05 -8.74 -5.15
N VAL A 84 10.68 -7.49 -5.05
CA VAL A 84 10.09 -6.96 -3.82
C VAL A 84 8.57 -6.99 -3.97
N ARG A 85 7.90 -7.42 -2.92
CA ARG A 85 6.45 -7.50 -2.92
C ARG A 85 5.88 -6.62 -1.82
N TYR A 86 4.63 -6.28 -1.97
CA TYR A 86 3.94 -5.37 -1.06
C TYR A 86 2.62 -5.98 -0.63
N GLU A 87 2.21 -5.69 0.59
CA GLU A 87 0.89 -6.09 1.06
C GLU A 87 0.38 -5.07 2.06
N ILE A 88 -0.94 -5.08 2.28
CA ILE A 88 -1.55 -4.15 3.21
C ILE A 88 -0.95 -4.36 4.61
N GLY A 89 -0.72 -3.25 5.32
CA GLY A 89 -0.03 -3.32 6.59
C GLY A 89 -0.87 -3.94 7.69
N HIS A 90 -0.18 -4.52 8.65
CA HIS A 90 -0.83 -5.18 9.77
C HIS A 90 -1.59 -4.21 10.65
N LEU A 91 -1.16 -2.96 10.70
CA LEU A 91 -1.86 -1.96 11.50
C LEU A 91 -3.29 -1.76 11.05
N LEU A 92 -3.52 -1.89 9.75
CA LEU A 92 -4.86 -1.73 9.21
C LEU A 92 -5.76 -2.90 9.52
N ASN A 93 -5.17 -4.04 9.86
CA ASN A 93 -5.92 -5.22 10.22
C ASN A 93 -6.16 -5.33 11.71
N GLY A 94 -5.68 -4.36 12.46
CA GLY A 94 -5.83 -4.40 13.89
C GLY A 94 -4.84 -5.31 14.60
N ASP A 95 -3.93 -5.85 13.88
CA ASP A 95 -2.90 -6.74 14.41
C ASP A 95 -1.73 -5.92 14.94
N THR A 96 -1.44 -6.05 16.22
CA THR A 96 -0.43 -5.22 16.86
C THR A 96 0.84 -5.97 17.22
N ARG A 97 0.97 -7.15 16.86
CA ARG A 97 2.19 -7.88 17.21
C ARG A 97 3.42 -7.28 16.63
N HIS A 98 2.91 -7.78 16.84
CA HIS A 98 3.77 -7.67 16.43
C HIS A 98 4.72 -7.65 16.23
N ASN A 99 4.73 -7.87 16.38
CA ASN A 99 5.52 -7.77 16.04
C ASN A 99 6.39 -7.91 15.89
N HIS A 100 6.41 -8.15 15.95
CA HIS A 100 7.21 -8.16 15.71
C HIS A 100 8.04 -8.14 15.37
N GLN A 101 7.94 -8.17 15.67
CA GLN A 101 8.72 -8.03 15.26
C GLN A 101 9.63 -8.16 15.07
N ASP A 102 9.64 -8.49 15.17
CA ASP A 102 10.53 -8.67 14.91
C ASP A 102 11.22 -8.84 14.32
N ARG A 103 11.20 -8.83 13.79
CA ARG A 103 11.90 -9.12 13.03
C ARG A 103 12.93 -8.82 12.85
N LYS A 104 13.22 -8.93 13.00
CA LYS A 104 14.10 -8.64 12.74
C LYS A 104 14.70 -8.61 12.56
N SER A 105 14.64 -8.75 12.61
CA SER A 105 15.28 -8.75 12.35
C SER A 105 15.72 -8.67 12.30
#